data_dd7439917d3ded0206ebe774e62f34b3
#
_entry.id   dd7439917d3ded0206ebe774e62f34b3
#
_cell.length_a   1.000
_cell.length_b   1.000
_cell.length_c   1.000
_cell.angle_alpha   90.00
_cell.angle_beta   90.00
_cell.angle_gamma   90.00
#
_symmetry.space_group_name_H-M   'P 1'
#
loop_
_entity.id
_entity.type
_entity.pdbx_description
1 polymer ?
#
loop_
_entity_poly.entity_id
_entity_poly.type
_entity_poly.pdbx_seq_one_letter_code
_entity_poly.pdbx_strand_id
1 'polypeptide(L)'
;MAPLSVDGPSATTRLPLPPRTPHRIASEAEALDIARALALEFRQDAPSRDRERRLPWDEIERYTASGLGGIGVPRDHGGIGASFRTRMEVFAILCAADPSLGQIPQNHHALIRHLVEFGSPSLQRRIFADVLAGHRLGNAGPERKARAAAVHHATARLRRDAQGTLRANGTRHYSTGALFAHWVPFRAEDEHGRPVQVWVRRTAPGLQVIDDWDAFGQRTTASGSVVLQDVPVEEDDVVSLHAAQDRPTLTGPFSQLLQASIDLGIAEGALADALAYVREKTRPWVDSGVEHACDDPHILREVGELAIDVHAAREVLAEAADLLDALAQAPLTDATSAEASVAVARAKVLTTEAALRSGEHLLELAGTSASRTVHNLDRHWRNARVHTLHDPVRWKYHLIGRYVLNGQAPRRHQWN
;
A
#
# COMPACT_ATOMS: atom_id res chain seq x y z
N MET A 1 -1.01 9.92 -33.89
CA MET A 1 -1.55 8.85 -33.04
C MET A 1 -3.03 9.17 -32.82
N ALA A 2 -3.91 8.34 -33.35
CA ALA A 2 -5.35 8.52 -33.26
C ALA A 2 -5.82 8.43 -31.80
N PRO A 3 -6.92 9.11 -31.41
CA PRO A 3 -7.53 8.94 -30.11
C PRO A 3 -8.05 7.51 -29.99
N LEU A 4 -7.73 6.84 -28.86
CA LEU A 4 -8.29 5.54 -28.53
C LEU A 4 -9.83 5.69 -28.49
N SER A 5 -10.50 5.05 -29.44
CA SER A 5 -11.95 4.92 -29.42
C SER A 5 -12.33 4.08 -28.20
N VAL A 6 -13.21 4.60 -27.35
CA VAL A 6 -13.76 3.95 -26.14
C VAL A 6 -14.94 3.05 -26.57
N ASP A 7 -14.78 2.27 -27.64
CA ASP A 7 -15.75 1.29 -28.10
C ASP A 7 -15.19 -0.13 -27.97
N GLY A 8 -14.89 -0.52 -26.73
CA GLY A 8 -14.78 -1.90 -26.29
C GLY A 8 -16.02 -2.29 -25.48
N PRO A 9 -16.38 -3.58 -25.37
CA PRO A 9 -17.60 -3.99 -24.67
C PRO A 9 -17.59 -3.41 -23.26
N SER A 10 -18.67 -2.73 -22.91
CA SER A 10 -18.97 -2.20 -21.57
C SER A 10 -18.91 -3.37 -20.58
N ALA A 11 -17.73 -3.68 -20.08
CA ALA A 11 -17.58 -4.52 -18.91
C ALA A 11 -18.22 -3.73 -17.76
N THR A 12 -19.45 -4.09 -17.41
CA THR A 12 -20.12 -3.58 -16.22
C THR A 12 -19.22 -3.88 -15.04
N THR A 13 -18.49 -2.86 -14.59
CA THR A 13 -17.51 -3.01 -13.50
C THR A 13 -18.28 -3.42 -12.26
N ARG A 14 -17.98 -4.60 -11.70
CA ARG A 14 -18.59 -5.09 -10.46
C ARG A 14 -18.48 -3.99 -9.39
N LEU A 15 -19.60 -3.66 -8.76
CA LEU A 15 -19.61 -2.78 -7.60
C LEU A 15 -19.28 -3.58 -6.34
N PRO A 16 -18.68 -2.95 -5.31
CA PRO A 16 -18.51 -3.57 -4.01
C PRO A 16 -19.90 -3.95 -3.45
N LEU A 17 -19.95 -5.00 -2.64
CA LEU A 17 -21.17 -5.35 -1.92
C LEU A 17 -21.55 -4.20 -0.97
N PRO A 18 -22.84 -4.00 -0.67
CA PRO A 18 -23.23 -3.07 0.38
C PRO A 18 -22.46 -3.32 1.65
N PRO A 19 -21.99 -2.28 2.35
CA PRO A 19 -21.20 -2.45 3.56
C PRO A 19 -22.00 -3.17 4.63
N ARG A 20 -21.31 -4.02 5.38
CA ARG A 20 -21.85 -4.73 6.55
C ARG A 20 -21.03 -4.33 7.75
N THR A 21 -21.68 -4.17 8.90
CA THR A 21 -20.99 -3.82 10.16
C THR A 21 -19.93 -4.88 10.47
N PRO A 22 -18.63 -4.48 10.51
CA PRO A 22 -17.55 -5.41 10.80
C PRO A 22 -17.50 -5.77 12.28
N HIS A 23 -16.66 -6.76 12.59
CA HIS A 23 -16.24 -7.02 13.97
C HIS A 23 -15.62 -5.76 14.57
N ARG A 24 -15.91 -5.49 15.85
CA ARG A 24 -15.33 -4.37 16.60
C ARG A 24 -14.10 -4.85 17.35
N ILE A 25 -12.94 -4.57 16.78
CA ILE A 25 -11.66 -4.86 17.43
C ILE A 25 -11.52 -3.99 18.66
N ALA A 26 -11.18 -4.61 19.80
CA ALA A 26 -11.09 -3.93 21.11
C ALA A 26 -9.64 -3.59 21.50
N SER A 27 -8.62 -4.25 20.92
CA SER A 27 -7.22 -4.05 21.27
C SER A 27 -6.28 -4.26 20.07
N GLU A 28 -5.06 -3.75 20.20
CA GLU A 28 -4.00 -3.97 19.22
C GLU A 28 -3.56 -5.44 19.14
N ALA A 29 -3.54 -6.13 20.28
CA ALA A 29 -3.24 -7.56 20.33
C ALA A 29 -4.26 -8.37 19.53
N GLU A 30 -5.55 -8.08 19.71
CA GLU A 30 -6.62 -8.71 18.94
C GLU A 30 -6.49 -8.42 17.42
N ALA A 31 -6.11 -7.19 17.03
CA ALA A 31 -5.87 -6.85 15.64
C ALA A 31 -4.76 -7.72 15.01
N LEU A 32 -3.67 -7.94 15.75
CA LEU A 32 -2.57 -8.80 15.31
C LEU A 32 -2.98 -10.27 15.20
N ASP A 33 -3.76 -10.78 16.15
CA ASP A 33 -4.25 -12.16 16.11
C ASP A 33 -5.20 -12.40 14.95
N ILE A 34 -6.09 -11.46 14.68
CA ILE A 34 -6.97 -11.48 13.51
C ILE A 34 -6.15 -11.42 12.20
N ALA A 35 -5.14 -10.55 12.13
CA ALA A 35 -4.26 -10.47 10.96
C ALA A 35 -3.54 -11.79 10.69
N ARG A 36 -3.02 -12.47 11.73
CA ARG A 36 -2.38 -13.79 11.62
C ARG A 36 -3.36 -14.86 11.14
N ALA A 37 -4.58 -14.88 11.67
CA ALA A 37 -5.62 -15.83 11.26
C ALA A 37 -5.99 -15.65 9.77
N LEU A 38 -6.21 -14.40 9.33
CA LEU A 38 -6.49 -14.10 7.92
C LEU A 38 -5.30 -14.44 7.02
N ALA A 39 -4.07 -14.19 7.45
CA ALA A 39 -2.87 -14.51 6.69
C ALA A 39 -2.74 -16.02 6.44
N LEU A 40 -3.01 -16.86 7.44
CA LEU A 40 -3.04 -18.31 7.28
C LEU A 40 -4.06 -18.77 6.24
N GLU A 41 -5.24 -18.15 6.24
CA GLU A 41 -6.29 -18.44 5.28
C GLU A 41 -5.91 -17.97 3.86
N PHE A 42 -5.46 -16.73 3.71
CA PHE A 42 -5.16 -16.13 2.41
C PHE A 42 -3.99 -16.77 1.70
N ARG A 43 -3.00 -17.28 2.44
CA ARG A 43 -1.82 -17.98 1.93
C ARG A 43 -2.18 -19.25 1.16
N GLN A 44 -3.25 -19.95 1.52
CA GLN A 44 -3.64 -21.22 0.89
C GLN A 44 -3.87 -21.06 -0.61
N ASP A 45 -4.54 -20.00 -1.02
CA ASP A 45 -4.90 -19.74 -2.41
C ASP A 45 -4.03 -18.67 -3.10
N ALA A 46 -3.06 -18.06 -2.41
CA ALA A 46 -2.24 -17.00 -2.99
C ALA A 46 -1.54 -17.40 -4.31
N PRO A 47 -0.96 -18.62 -4.46
CA PRO A 47 -0.35 -19.04 -5.72
C PRO A 47 -1.35 -19.17 -6.87
N SER A 48 -2.54 -19.74 -6.65
CA SER A 48 -3.58 -19.87 -7.67
C SER A 48 -4.20 -18.52 -8.02
N ARG A 49 -4.45 -17.69 -7.01
CA ARG A 49 -5.00 -16.33 -7.18
C ARG A 49 -4.09 -15.46 -8.04
N ASP A 50 -2.77 -15.47 -7.78
CA ASP A 50 -1.79 -14.77 -8.61
C ASP A 50 -1.73 -15.33 -10.04
N ARG A 51 -1.59 -16.66 -10.19
CA ARG A 51 -1.46 -17.32 -11.51
C ARG A 51 -2.65 -17.04 -12.41
N GLU A 52 -3.87 -17.13 -11.86
CA GLU A 52 -5.12 -16.95 -12.58
C GLU A 52 -5.56 -15.48 -12.68
N ARG A 53 -4.85 -14.57 -12.03
CA ARG A 53 -5.27 -13.18 -11.85
C ARG A 53 -6.71 -13.09 -11.29
N ARG A 54 -7.06 -13.97 -10.37
CA ARG A 54 -8.36 -13.97 -9.72
C ARG A 54 -8.44 -12.83 -8.71
N LEU A 55 -9.29 -11.84 -9.00
CA LEU A 55 -9.47 -10.69 -8.11
C LEU A 55 -10.03 -11.12 -6.75
N PRO A 56 -9.46 -10.64 -5.63
CA PRO A 56 -9.73 -11.15 -4.28
C PRO A 56 -11.01 -10.55 -3.67
N TRP A 57 -12.14 -10.63 -4.35
CA TRP A 57 -13.40 -10.05 -3.86
C TRP A 57 -13.83 -10.62 -2.51
N ASP A 58 -13.80 -11.94 -2.37
CA ASP A 58 -14.24 -12.62 -1.15
C ASP A 58 -13.25 -12.40 0.00
N GLU A 59 -11.97 -12.39 -0.31
CA GLU A 59 -10.91 -12.11 0.67
C GLU A 59 -10.99 -10.66 1.20
N ILE A 60 -11.31 -9.70 0.33
CA ILE A 60 -11.51 -8.30 0.74
C ILE A 60 -12.77 -8.14 1.58
N GLU A 61 -13.85 -8.89 1.31
CA GLU A 61 -15.02 -8.91 2.20
C GLU A 61 -14.67 -9.50 3.57
N ARG A 62 -13.87 -10.57 3.65
CA ARG A 62 -13.40 -11.15 4.92
C ARG A 62 -12.49 -10.18 5.68
N TYR A 63 -11.55 -9.54 4.98
CA TYR A 63 -10.73 -8.47 5.56
C TYR A 63 -11.61 -7.35 6.14
N THR A 64 -12.63 -6.93 5.42
CA THR A 64 -13.57 -5.89 5.88
C THR A 64 -14.35 -6.37 7.11
N ALA A 65 -14.93 -7.58 7.05
CA ALA A 65 -15.71 -8.16 8.13
C ALA A 65 -14.89 -8.36 9.42
N SER A 66 -13.58 -8.56 9.30
CA SER A 66 -12.67 -8.71 10.43
C SER A 66 -12.48 -7.44 11.28
N GLY A 67 -12.83 -6.27 10.75
CA GLY A 67 -12.65 -4.99 11.43
C GLY A 67 -11.28 -4.34 11.26
N LEU A 68 -10.30 -5.01 10.61
CA LEU A 68 -8.94 -4.45 10.42
C LEU A 68 -8.93 -3.13 9.66
N GLY A 69 -9.90 -2.88 8.78
CA GLY A 69 -10.05 -1.59 8.11
C GLY A 69 -10.29 -0.41 9.07
N GLY A 70 -10.90 -0.65 10.23
CA GLY A 70 -11.25 0.38 11.21
C GLY A 70 -10.18 0.69 12.27
N ILE A 71 -9.08 -0.09 12.35
CA ILE A 71 -8.12 0.03 13.47
C ILE A 71 -7.43 1.39 13.56
N GLY A 72 -7.30 2.10 12.42
CA GLY A 72 -6.68 3.44 12.36
C GLY A 72 -7.62 4.59 12.73
N VAL A 73 -8.92 4.34 12.89
CA VAL A 73 -9.90 5.37 13.29
C VAL A 73 -9.63 5.78 14.74
N PRO A 74 -9.55 7.11 15.03
CA PRO A 74 -9.28 7.61 16.38
C PRO A 74 -10.31 7.17 17.42
N ARG A 75 -9.91 7.14 18.68
CA ARG A 75 -10.77 6.70 19.83
C ARG A 75 -11.97 7.60 20.03
N ASP A 76 -11.83 8.90 19.86
CA ASP A 76 -12.89 9.90 19.95
C ASP A 76 -13.95 9.78 18.84
N HIS A 77 -13.61 9.03 17.76
CA HIS A 77 -14.53 8.64 16.70
C HIS A 77 -14.99 7.17 16.79
N GLY A 78 -14.72 6.48 17.89
CA GLY A 78 -15.19 5.12 18.15
C GLY A 78 -14.31 3.99 17.58
N GLY A 79 -13.12 4.30 17.06
CA GLY A 79 -12.10 3.32 16.71
C GLY A 79 -11.18 2.99 17.88
N ILE A 80 -10.17 2.14 17.67
CA ILE A 80 -9.14 1.85 18.68
C ILE A 80 -7.95 2.80 18.60
N GLY A 81 -7.79 3.55 17.51
CA GLY A 81 -6.65 4.42 17.27
C GLY A 81 -5.33 3.66 17.34
N ALA A 82 -5.24 2.51 16.65
CA ALA A 82 -4.07 1.64 16.69
C ALA A 82 -2.78 2.39 16.34
N SER A 83 -1.68 2.03 17.03
CA SER A 83 -0.35 2.57 16.84
C SER A 83 0.15 2.40 15.39
N PHE A 84 1.13 3.17 14.98
CA PHE A 84 1.82 2.98 13.71
C PHE A 84 2.53 1.62 13.69
N ARG A 85 3.07 1.20 14.85
CA ARG A 85 3.70 -0.11 15.03
C ARG A 85 2.73 -1.25 14.73
N THR A 86 1.56 -1.25 15.32
CA THR A 86 0.54 -2.29 15.07
C THR A 86 0.07 -2.30 13.63
N ARG A 87 -0.14 -1.14 13.01
CA ARG A 87 -0.53 -1.07 11.60
C ARG A 87 0.57 -1.60 10.68
N MET A 88 1.83 -1.26 10.96
CA MET A 88 3.01 -1.81 10.26
C MET A 88 3.02 -3.35 10.31
N GLU A 89 2.84 -3.93 11.50
CA GLU A 89 2.84 -5.38 11.70
C GLU A 89 1.66 -6.05 10.96
N VAL A 90 0.46 -5.48 11.01
CA VAL A 90 -0.71 -6.01 10.28
C VAL A 90 -0.41 -6.10 8.78
N PHE A 91 0.21 -5.06 8.19
CA PHE A 91 0.58 -5.08 6.78
C PHE A 91 1.66 -6.10 6.46
N ALA A 92 2.71 -6.21 7.27
CA ALA A 92 3.77 -7.20 7.08
C ALA A 92 3.21 -8.63 7.13
N ILE A 93 2.36 -8.93 8.13
CA ILE A 93 1.72 -10.24 8.29
C ILE A 93 0.86 -10.61 7.07
N LEU A 94 -0.02 -9.72 6.62
CA LEU A 94 -0.90 -9.98 5.48
C LEU A 94 -0.11 -10.12 4.17
N CYS A 95 0.91 -9.27 3.97
CA CYS A 95 1.74 -9.28 2.76
C CYS A 95 2.71 -10.47 2.70
N ALA A 96 3.10 -11.05 3.83
CA ALA A 96 3.84 -12.31 3.86
C ALA A 96 3.02 -13.49 3.33
N ALA A 97 1.70 -13.42 3.45
CA ALA A 97 0.76 -14.42 2.92
C ALA A 97 0.41 -14.17 1.44
N ASP A 98 -0.05 -12.96 1.14
CA ASP A 98 -0.41 -12.51 -0.22
C ASP A 98 -0.17 -11.01 -0.34
N PRO A 99 0.95 -10.57 -0.94
CA PRO A 99 1.30 -9.15 -1.01
C PRO A 99 0.36 -8.34 -1.90
N SER A 100 -0.25 -8.93 -2.93
CA SER A 100 -1.24 -8.22 -3.74
C SER A 100 -2.48 -7.89 -2.92
N LEU A 101 -2.99 -8.85 -2.16
CA LEU A 101 -4.14 -8.66 -1.29
C LEU A 101 -3.81 -7.69 -0.14
N GLY A 102 -2.64 -7.87 0.50
CA GLY A 102 -2.19 -7.01 1.58
C GLY A 102 -1.97 -5.55 1.15
N GLN A 103 -1.61 -5.29 -0.11
CA GLN A 103 -1.46 -3.92 -0.63
C GLN A 103 -2.81 -3.20 -0.85
N ILE A 104 -3.89 -3.90 -1.15
CA ILE A 104 -5.18 -3.28 -1.46
C ILE A 104 -5.64 -2.28 -0.38
N PRO A 105 -5.60 -2.58 0.94
CA PRO A 105 -6.02 -1.65 1.98
C PRO A 105 -4.99 -0.56 2.33
N GLN A 106 -3.83 -0.51 1.71
CA GLN A 106 -2.76 0.44 2.06
C GLN A 106 -3.26 1.89 1.99
N ASN A 107 -3.87 2.27 0.87
CA ASN A 107 -4.39 3.64 0.71
C ASN A 107 -5.56 3.93 1.64
N HIS A 108 -6.38 2.95 1.99
CA HIS A 108 -7.44 3.09 2.98
C HIS A 108 -6.89 3.59 4.32
N HIS A 109 -5.84 2.95 4.84
CA HIS A 109 -5.20 3.36 6.10
C HIS A 109 -4.46 4.70 5.98
N ALA A 110 -3.79 4.96 4.86
CA ALA A 110 -3.13 6.24 4.61
C ALA A 110 -4.13 7.41 4.56
N LEU A 111 -5.31 7.20 3.97
CA LEU A 111 -6.38 8.19 3.87
C LEU A 111 -7.06 8.46 5.22
N ILE A 112 -7.22 7.46 6.08
CA ILE A 112 -7.67 7.67 7.47
C ILE A 112 -6.70 8.63 8.18
N ARG A 113 -5.38 8.37 8.08
CA ARG A 113 -4.37 9.25 8.68
C ARG A 113 -4.41 10.66 8.08
N HIS A 114 -4.58 10.76 6.77
CA HIS A 114 -4.71 12.06 6.09
C HIS A 114 -5.91 12.85 6.61
N LEU A 115 -7.06 12.21 6.81
CA LEU A 115 -8.25 12.86 7.37
C LEU A 115 -8.05 13.29 8.82
N VAL A 116 -7.35 12.52 9.65
CA VAL A 116 -7.03 12.90 11.03
C VAL A 116 -6.27 14.23 11.07
N GLU A 117 -5.38 14.47 10.11
CA GLU A 117 -4.57 15.70 10.08
C GLU A 117 -5.24 16.87 9.33
N PHE A 118 -5.98 16.60 8.26
CA PHE A 118 -6.39 17.63 7.29
C PHE A 118 -7.90 17.65 6.98
N GLY A 119 -8.66 16.65 7.45
CA GLY A 119 -10.10 16.60 7.22
C GLY A 119 -10.86 17.65 8.06
N SER A 120 -11.93 18.21 7.50
CA SER A 120 -12.87 18.99 8.31
C SER A 120 -13.55 18.10 9.37
N PRO A 121 -14.00 18.66 10.51
CA PRO A 121 -14.70 17.88 11.53
C PRO A 121 -15.96 17.17 11.00
N SER A 122 -16.67 17.75 10.04
CA SER A 122 -17.83 17.14 9.39
C SER A 122 -17.45 15.94 8.53
N LEU A 123 -16.41 16.08 7.71
CA LEU A 123 -15.89 15.01 6.86
C LEU A 123 -15.30 13.86 7.71
N GLN A 124 -14.54 14.18 8.76
CA GLN A 124 -14.00 13.17 9.68
C GLN A 124 -15.12 12.33 10.29
N ARG A 125 -16.13 12.96 10.91
CA ARG A 125 -17.27 12.24 11.51
C ARG A 125 -17.95 11.32 10.51
N ARG A 126 -18.21 11.82 9.29
CA ARG A 126 -18.91 11.06 8.25
C ARG A 126 -18.07 9.87 7.76
N ILE A 127 -16.82 10.11 7.38
CA ILE A 127 -15.97 9.05 6.80
C ILE A 127 -15.57 8.02 7.86
N PHE A 128 -15.26 8.44 9.10
CA PHE A 128 -14.90 7.49 10.15
C PHE A 128 -16.09 6.62 10.57
N ALA A 129 -17.31 7.18 10.62
CA ALA A 129 -18.52 6.40 10.84
C ALA A 129 -18.75 5.39 9.71
N ASP A 130 -18.57 5.80 8.44
CA ASP A 130 -18.66 4.92 7.28
C ASP A 130 -17.61 3.79 7.35
N VAL A 131 -16.35 4.11 7.67
CA VAL A 131 -15.27 3.11 7.81
C VAL A 131 -15.63 2.08 8.88
N LEU A 132 -16.10 2.52 10.05
CA LEU A 132 -16.53 1.65 11.14
C LEU A 132 -17.80 0.85 10.82
N ALA A 133 -18.56 1.27 9.81
CA ALA A 133 -19.70 0.52 9.25
C ALA A 133 -19.30 -0.43 8.11
N GLY A 134 -18.00 -0.52 7.78
CA GLY A 134 -17.48 -1.43 6.76
C GLY A 134 -17.26 -0.81 5.37
N HIS A 135 -17.32 0.49 5.24
CA HIS A 135 -16.95 1.14 3.98
C HIS A 135 -15.44 1.13 3.77
N ARG A 136 -15.04 0.88 2.53
CA ARG A 136 -13.64 0.88 2.09
C ARG A 136 -13.33 2.16 1.33
N LEU A 137 -12.10 2.67 1.54
CA LEU A 137 -11.54 3.83 0.84
C LEU A 137 -10.55 3.33 -0.21
N GLY A 138 -10.73 3.76 -1.46
CA GLY A 138 -9.81 3.49 -2.55
C GLY A 138 -8.81 4.62 -2.77
N ASN A 139 -8.09 4.59 -3.89
CA ASN A 139 -7.16 5.63 -4.29
C ASN A 139 -7.40 6.04 -5.74
N ALA A 140 -7.30 7.33 -6.03
CA ALA A 140 -7.26 7.86 -7.39
C ALA A 140 -6.30 9.07 -7.43
N GLY A 141 -5.01 8.81 -7.25
CA GLY A 141 -3.97 9.84 -7.08
C GLY A 141 -3.09 10.08 -8.30
N PRO A 142 -2.34 9.09 -8.83
CA PRO A 142 -1.33 9.29 -9.86
C PRO A 142 -1.88 9.57 -11.27
N GLU A 143 -1.06 10.22 -12.11
CA GLU A 143 -1.31 10.43 -13.55
C GLU A 143 -0.30 9.66 -14.40
N ARG A 144 -0.75 9.11 -15.54
CA ARG A 144 0.09 8.28 -16.42
C ARG A 144 1.14 9.06 -17.22
N LYS A 145 0.95 10.37 -17.43
CA LYS A 145 1.78 11.21 -18.30
C LYS A 145 2.35 12.46 -17.63
N ALA A 146 2.36 12.50 -16.29
CA ALA A 146 2.95 13.64 -15.60
C ALA A 146 4.45 13.72 -15.89
N ARG A 147 4.91 14.80 -16.56
CA ARG A 147 6.34 15.14 -16.60
C ARG A 147 6.79 15.41 -15.16
N ALA A 148 8.04 15.07 -14.83
CA ALA A 148 8.59 15.23 -13.47
C ALA A 148 8.43 16.66 -12.90
N ALA A 149 8.43 17.68 -13.76
CA ALA A 149 8.15 19.07 -13.40
C ALA A 149 6.65 19.37 -13.20
N ALA A 150 5.76 18.46 -13.63
CA ALA A 150 4.31 18.63 -13.62
C ALA A 150 3.61 17.79 -12.53
N VAL A 151 4.35 17.30 -11.53
CA VAL A 151 3.76 16.71 -10.31
C VAL A 151 2.80 17.68 -9.62
N HIS A 152 2.95 18.97 -9.92
CA HIS A 152 2.12 20.06 -9.42
C HIS A 152 1.01 20.53 -10.38
N HIS A 153 0.96 20.03 -11.63
CA HIS A 153 -0.08 20.41 -12.60
C HIS A 153 -0.89 19.19 -13.01
N ALA A 154 -1.93 18.92 -12.23
CA ALA A 154 -2.86 17.84 -12.52
C ALA A 154 -3.71 18.16 -13.77
N THR A 155 -3.92 17.14 -14.63
CA THR A 155 -4.90 17.25 -15.72
C THR A 155 -6.33 17.15 -15.20
N ALA A 156 -6.51 16.58 -14.01
CA ALA A 156 -7.79 16.49 -13.35
C ALA A 156 -8.15 17.82 -12.67
N ARG A 157 -9.39 18.24 -12.84
CA ARG A 157 -9.88 19.57 -12.46
C ARG A 157 -11.11 19.47 -11.58
N LEU A 158 -11.18 20.35 -10.59
CA LEU A 158 -12.38 20.68 -9.82
C LEU A 158 -12.79 22.10 -10.20
N ARG A 159 -13.98 22.27 -10.78
CA ARG A 159 -14.48 23.55 -11.27
C ARG A 159 -15.95 23.72 -10.92
N ARG A 160 -16.40 24.97 -10.82
CA ARG A 160 -17.84 25.28 -10.71
C ARG A 160 -18.48 25.29 -12.08
N ASP A 161 -19.67 24.70 -12.19
CA ASP A 161 -20.52 24.86 -13.37
C ASP A 161 -21.26 26.20 -13.34
N ALA A 162 -22.08 26.48 -14.38
CA ALA A 162 -22.83 27.72 -14.49
C ALA A 162 -23.87 27.93 -13.37
N GLN A 163 -24.24 26.87 -12.66
CA GLN A 163 -25.13 26.86 -11.50
C GLN A 163 -24.40 27.00 -10.18
N GLY A 164 -23.06 27.08 -10.19
CA GLY A 164 -22.22 27.19 -9.01
C GLY A 164 -21.87 25.84 -8.33
N THR A 165 -22.32 24.70 -8.87
CA THR A 165 -22.02 23.38 -8.35
C THR A 165 -20.60 22.96 -8.70
N LEU A 166 -19.85 22.43 -7.72
CA LEU A 166 -18.53 21.86 -7.98
C LEU A 166 -18.63 20.58 -8.80
N ARG A 167 -17.82 20.50 -9.86
CA ARG A 167 -17.72 19.37 -10.78
C ARG A 167 -16.28 18.89 -10.87
N ALA A 168 -16.09 17.57 -10.70
CA ALA A 168 -14.79 16.95 -10.85
C ALA A 168 -14.70 16.22 -12.19
N ASN A 169 -13.59 16.48 -12.92
CA ASN A 169 -13.28 15.88 -14.21
C ASN A 169 -11.84 15.44 -14.26
N GLY A 170 -11.56 14.29 -14.89
CA GLY A 170 -10.21 13.83 -15.14
C GLY A 170 -10.05 12.32 -15.06
N THR A 171 -8.80 11.87 -15.28
CA THR A 171 -8.45 10.45 -15.24
C THR A 171 -7.25 10.25 -14.34
N ARG A 172 -7.30 9.18 -13.51
CA ARG A 172 -6.21 8.72 -12.66
C ARG A 172 -5.88 7.28 -12.98
N HIS A 173 -4.64 6.89 -12.73
CA HIS A 173 -4.11 5.56 -12.97
C HIS A 173 -3.45 5.03 -11.69
N TYR A 174 -3.11 3.75 -11.69
CA TYR A 174 -2.51 3.11 -10.52
C TYR A 174 -3.39 3.26 -9.27
N SER A 175 -4.71 3.12 -9.48
CA SER A 175 -5.74 3.42 -8.46
C SER A 175 -6.02 2.21 -7.58
N THR A 176 -4.99 1.75 -6.86
CA THR A 176 -5.05 0.59 -5.97
C THR A 176 -6.21 0.72 -4.97
N GLY A 177 -7.00 -0.35 -4.86
CA GLY A 177 -8.14 -0.41 -3.96
C GLY A 177 -9.42 0.25 -4.48
N ALA A 178 -9.38 1.09 -5.52
CA ALA A 178 -10.55 1.80 -6.04
C ALA A 178 -11.65 0.85 -6.54
N LEU A 179 -11.28 -0.28 -7.14
CA LEU A 179 -12.24 -1.26 -7.65
C LEU A 179 -13.11 -1.85 -6.53
N PHE A 180 -12.54 -2.04 -5.34
CA PHE A 180 -13.18 -2.64 -4.18
C PHE A 180 -13.79 -1.62 -3.20
N ALA A 181 -13.64 -0.32 -3.49
CA ALA A 181 -13.95 0.77 -2.57
C ALA A 181 -15.40 1.26 -2.66
N HIS A 182 -15.89 1.81 -1.55
CA HIS A 182 -17.17 2.53 -1.46
C HIS A 182 -16.99 4.05 -1.60
N TRP A 183 -15.80 4.54 -1.23
CA TRP A 183 -15.34 5.90 -1.46
C TRP A 183 -14.08 5.89 -2.31
N VAL A 184 -14.01 6.78 -3.28
CA VAL A 184 -12.84 6.95 -4.16
C VAL A 184 -12.32 8.37 -4.05
N PRO A 185 -11.44 8.65 -3.06
CA PRO A 185 -10.76 9.93 -2.98
C PRO A 185 -9.91 10.18 -4.23
N PHE A 186 -10.15 11.29 -4.89
CA PHE A 186 -9.62 11.64 -6.19
C PHE A 186 -8.81 12.94 -6.12
N ARG A 187 -7.59 12.97 -6.65
CA ARG A 187 -6.76 14.17 -6.69
C ARG A 187 -7.09 15.04 -7.89
N ALA A 188 -7.27 16.34 -7.66
CA ALA A 188 -7.55 17.33 -8.68
C ALA A 188 -6.82 18.65 -8.37
N GLU A 189 -6.88 19.60 -9.28
CA GLU A 189 -6.59 21.01 -9.02
C GLU A 189 -7.89 21.82 -8.96
N ASP A 190 -7.96 22.70 -7.97
CA ASP A 190 -9.06 23.66 -7.83
C ASP A 190 -9.00 24.78 -8.90
N GLU A 191 -9.91 25.74 -8.82
CA GLU A 191 -9.99 26.89 -9.75
C GLU A 191 -8.73 27.76 -9.75
N HIS A 192 -7.96 27.71 -8.67
CA HIS A 192 -6.71 28.45 -8.50
C HIS A 192 -5.45 27.63 -8.83
N GLY A 193 -5.62 26.40 -9.37
CA GLY A 193 -4.52 25.50 -9.67
C GLY A 193 -3.88 24.86 -8.44
N ARG A 194 -4.54 24.91 -7.27
CA ARG A 194 -4.03 24.32 -6.02
C ARG A 194 -4.45 22.86 -5.91
N PRO A 195 -3.56 21.98 -5.45
CA PRO A 195 -3.88 20.56 -5.32
C PRO A 195 -4.92 20.33 -4.19
N VAL A 196 -5.96 19.58 -4.54
CA VAL A 196 -7.04 19.17 -3.64
C VAL A 196 -7.29 17.66 -3.74
N GLN A 197 -7.86 17.08 -2.70
CA GLN A 197 -8.44 15.74 -2.72
C GLN A 197 -9.95 15.83 -2.59
N VAL A 198 -10.63 15.27 -3.57
CA VAL A 198 -12.08 15.25 -3.67
C VAL A 198 -12.58 13.87 -3.26
N TRP A 199 -13.51 13.80 -2.32
CA TRP A 199 -14.07 12.56 -1.80
C TRP A 199 -15.35 12.22 -2.54
N VAL A 200 -15.34 11.13 -3.33
CA VAL A 200 -16.44 10.75 -4.22
C VAL A 200 -16.96 9.36 -3.85
N ARG A 201 -18.29 9.21 -3.79
CA ARG A 201 -18.91 7.89 -3.63
C ARG A 201 -18.67 7.04 -4.88
N ARG A 202 -18.43 5.74 -4.70
CA ARG A 202 -18.23 4.79 -5.81
C ARG A 202 -19.41 4.75 -6.79
N THR A 203 -20.60 5.09 -6.31
CA THR A 203 -21.86 5.13 -7.08
C THR A 203 -22.20 6.51 -7.64
N ALA A 204 -21.30 7.50 -7.50
CA ALA A 204 -21.56 8.84 -8.01
C ALA A 204 -21.73 8.82 -9.54
N PRO A 205 -22.74 9.53 -10.07
CA PRO A 205 -22.91 9.67 -11.52
C PRO A 205 -21.65 10.25 -12.15
N GLY A 206 -21.19 9.66 -13.26
CA GLY A 206 -19.97 10.09 -13.97
C GLY A 206 -18.67 9.48 -13.44
N LEU A 207 -18.67 8.73 -12.32
CA LEU A 207 -17.51 7.99 -11.85
C LEU A 207 -17.45 6.61 -12.51
N GLN A 208 -16.30 6.28 -13.09
CA GLN A 208 -15.98 4.93 -13.58
C GLN A 208 -14.66 4.43 -12.97
N VAL A 209 -14.64 3.17 -12.57
CA VAL A 209 -13.42 2.47 -12.15
C VAL A 209 -13.22 1.28 -13.08
N ILE A 210 -12.08 1.23 -13.73
CA ILE A 210 -11.78 0.29 -14.81
C ILE A 210 -10.72 -0.69 -14.34
N ASP A 211 -10.96 -2.00 -14.54
CA ASP A 211 -9.98 -3.04 -14.27
C ASP A 211 -9.09 -3.26 -15.50
N ASP A 212 -8.18 -2.31 -15.72
CA ASP A 212 -7.17 -2.32 -16.79
C ASP A 212 -5.73 -2.51 -16.27
N TRP A 213 -5.57 -3.05 -15.06
CA TRP A 213 -4.28 -3.37 -14.49
C TRP A 213 -3.69 -4.65 -15.09
N ASP A 214 -2.52 -4.57 -15.73
CA ASP A 214 -1.88 -5.65 -16.50
C ASP A 214 -0.42 -5.91 -16.13
N ALA A 215 0.05 -5.49 -14.95
CA ALA A 215 1.42 -5.68 -14.51
C ALA A 215 1.77 -7.18 -14.29
N PHE A 216 3.04 -7.51 -14.47
CA PHE A 216 3.54 -8.88 -14.32
C PHE A 216 3.62 -9.36 -12.86
N GLY A 217 3.63 -8.44 -11.88
CA GLY A 217 3.55 -8.70 -10.44
C GLY A 217 2.48 -7.83 -9.79
N GLN A 218 2.17 -8.08 -8.50
CA GLN A 218 1.04 -7.44 -7.82
C GLN A 218 -0.24 -7.52 -8.68
N ARG A 219 -0.45 -8.67 -9.29
CA ARG A 219 -1.40 -8.87 -10.39
C ARG A 219 -2.86 -8.67 -9.99
N THR A 220 -3.18 -8.93 -8.72
CA THR A 220 -4.57 -8.93 -8.22
C THR A 220 -4.93 -7.68 -7.42
N THR A 221 -4.05 -6.66 -7.39
CA THR A 221 -4.34 -5.38 -6.72
C THR A 221 -5.41 -4.56 -7.43
N ALA A 222 -5.75 -4.90 -8.69
CA ALA A 222 -6.67 -4.14 -9.53
C ALA A 222 -6.35 -2.63 -9.54
N SER A 223 -5.05 -2.30 -9.67
CA SER A 223 -4.54 -0.92 -9.66
C SER A 223 -4.79 -0.19 -10.98
N GLY A 224 -5.98 -0.31 -11.53
CA GLY A 224 -6.40 0.22 -12.81
C GLY A 224 -6.71 1.71 -12.82
N SER A 225 -7.58 2.12 -13.73
CA SER A 225 -7.91 3.52 -13.99
C SER A 225 -9.20 3.95 -13.30
N VAL A 226 -9.25 5.23 -12.92
CA VAL A 226 -10.45 5.92 -12.44
C VAL A 226 -10.71 7.13 -13.31
N VAL A 227 -11.93 7.24 -13.84
CA VAL A 227 -12.37 8.34 -14.70
C VAL A 227 -13.52 9.07 -14.02
N LEU A 228 -13.43 10.39 -13.97
CA LEU A 228 -14.50 11.29 -13.56
C LEU A 228 -14.94 12.14 -14.76
N GLN A 229 -16.23 12.11 -15.07
CA GLN A 229 -16.85 12.91 -16.09
C GLN A 229 -18.01 13.68 -15.44
N ASP A 230 -17.77 14.96 -15.22
CA ASP A 230 -18.75 15.89 -14.67
C ASP A 230 -19.38 15.44 -13.33
N VAL A 231 -18.57 14.83 -12.46
CA VAL A 231 -19.02 14.29 -11.18
C VAL A 231 -19.33 15.43 -10.21
N PRO A 232 -20.57 15.50 -9.66
CA PRO A 232 -20.91 16.52 -8.66
C PRO A 232 -20.18 16.28 -7.35
N VAL A 233 -19.72 17.35 -6.71
CA VAL A 233 -18.94 17.34 -5.48
C VAL A 233 -19.51 18.35 -4.49
N GLU A 234 -19.67 17.95 -3.24
CA GLU A 234 -20.03 18.86 -2.17
C GLU A 234 -18.78 19.60 -1.65
N GLU A 235 -18.95 20.84 -1.15
CA GLU A 235 -17.84 21.62 -0.57
C GLU A 235 -17.13 20.87 0.57
N ASP A 236 -17.90 20.21 1.45
CA ASP A 236 -17.40 19.41 2.57
C ASP A 236 -16.64 18.15 2.14
N ASP A 237 -16.70 17.77 0.88
CA ASP A 237 -15.98 16.63 0.32
C ASP A 237 -14.62 17.02 -0.30
N VAL A 238 -14.17 18.25 -0.10
CA VAL A 238 -12.90 18.76 -0.64
C VAL A 238 -11.89 18.99 0.47
N VAL A 239 -10.73 18.34 0.38
CA VAL A 239 -9.61 18.50 1.32
C VAL A 239 -8.43 19.15 0.60
N SER A 240 -7.87 20.21 1.18
CA SER A 240 -6.68 20.88 0.65
C SER A 240 -5.44 20.01 0.81
N LEU A 241 -4.78 19.66 -0.29
CA LEU A 241 -3.50 18.94 -0.25
C LEU A 241 -2.29 19.87 -0.11
N HIS A 242 -2.42 21.16 -0.51
CA HIS A 242 -1.31 22.10 -0.34
C HIS A 242 -1.05 22.40 1.15
N ALA A 243 -2.08 22.47 1.99
CA ALA A 243 -1.91 22.66 3.44
C ALA A 243 -1.02 21.59 4.10
N ALA A 244 -0.99 20.37 3.53
CA ALA A 244 -0.11 19.30 4.00
C ALA A 244 1.38 19.53 3.68
N GLN A 245 1.70 20.43 2.74
CA GLN A 245 3.08 20.79 2.41
C GLN A 245 3.60 21.93 3.28
N ASP A 246 2.68 22.77 3.80
CA ASP A 246 3.00 24.02 4.50
C ASP A 246 3.24 23.82 6.00
N ARG A 247 2.88 22.68 6.57
CA ARG A 247 3.07 22.39 8.01
C ARG A 247 3.72 21.03 8.25
N PRO A 248 4.39 20.81 9.41
CA PRO A 248 4.89 19.52 9.83
C PRO A 248 3.78 18.46 9.86
N THR A 249 4.08 17.24 9.37
CA THR A 249 3.09 16.17 9.22
C THR A 249 3.75 14.80 9.30
N LEU A 250 3.01 13.78 9.75
CA LEU A 250 3.38 12.36 9.66
C LEU A 250 2.68 11.63 8.51
N THR A 251 1.87 12.32 7.71
CA THR A 251 1.10 11.67 6.62
C THR A 251 2.00 11.05 5.57
N GLY A 252 3.05 11.75 5.12
CA GLY A 252 4.06 11.22 4.19
C GLY A 252 4.86 10.05 4.78
N PRO A 253 5.52 10.24 5.93
CA PRO A 253 6.23 9.17 6.63
C PRO A 253 5.35 7.93 6.88
N PHE A 254 4.11 8.09 7.31
CA PHE A 254 3.20 6.96 7.52
C PHE A 254 2.83 6.25 6.21
N SER A 255 2.55 6.98 5.14
CA SER A 255 2.31 6.37 3.83
C SER A 255 3.50 5.51 3.38
N GLN A 256 4.72 6.00 3.58
CA GLN A 256 5.95 5.27 3.26
C GLN A 256 6.22 4.10 4.22
N LEU A 257 5.86 4.22 5.50
CA LEU A 257 5.92 3.13 6.47
C LEU A 257 5.08 1.92 5.99
N LEU A 258 3.86 2.18 5.52
CA LEU A 258 3.00 1.12 4.97
C LEU A 258 3.59 0.48 3.70
N GLN A 259 4.21 1.28 2.81
CA GLN A 259 4.91 0.74 1.64
C GLN A 259 6.11 -0.13 2.03
N ALA A 260 6.88 0.28 3.04
CA ALA A 260 7.99 -0.50 3.57
C ALA A 260 7.49 -1.80 4.26
N SER A 261 6.33 -1.75 4.91
CA SER A 261 5.71 -2.93 5.53
C SER A 261 5.28 -3.98 4.50
N ILE A 262 4.81 -3.54 3.32
CA ILE A 262 4.49 -4.44 2.21
C ILE A 262 5.77 -5.12 1.69
N ASP A 263 6.85 -4.35 1.48
CA ASP A 263 8.14 -4.91 1.05
C ASP A 263 8.68 -5.92 2.07
N LEU A 264 8.61 -5.59 3.38
CA LEU A 264 9.00 -6.52 4.45
C LEU A 264 8.19 -7.82 4.38
N GLY A 265 6.87 -7.73 4.25
CA GLY A 265 6.02 -8.92 4.13
C GLY A 265 6.39 -9.77 2.91
N ILE A 266 6.70 -9.15 1.77
CA ILE A 266 7.18 -9.89 0.57
C ILE A 266 8.49 -10.63 0.88
N ALA A 267 9.44 -9.97 1.56
CA ALA A 267 10.72 -10.57 1.93
C ALA A 267 10.54 -11.79 2.84
N GLU A 268 9.71 -11.66 3.87
CA GLU A 268 9.41 -12.73 4.84
C GLU A 268 8.67 -13.90 4.20
N GLY A 269 7.69 -13.62 3.34
CA GLY A 269 6.96 -14.65 2.59
C GLY A 269 7.87 -15.41 1.64
N ALA A 270 8.78 -14.72 0.94
CA ALA A 270 9.75 -15.31 0.05
C ALA A 270 10.75 -16.20 0.82
N LEU A 271 11.31 -15.69 1.91
CA LEU A 271 12.23 -16.47 2.76
C LEU A 271 11.56 -17.71 3.34
N ALA A 272 10.33 -17.58 3.84
CA ALA A 272 9.59 -18.72 4.39
C ALA A 272 9.34 -19.82 3.35
N ASP A 273 8.95 -19.44 2.12
CA ASP A 273 8.73 -20.40 1.02
C ASP A 273 10.06 -21.01 0.53
N ALA A 274 11.17 -20.24 0.53
CA ALA A 274 12.51 -20.76 0.23
C ALA A 274 12.93 -21.82 1.23
N LEU A 275 12.82 -21.53 2.53
CA LEU A 275 13.18 -22.48 3.60
C LEU A 275 12.36 -23.77 3.54
N ALA A 276 11.05 -23.67 3.30
CA ALA A 276 10.19 -24.84 3.14
C ALA A 276 10.60 -25.68 1.93
N TYR A 277 10.87 -25.01 0.78
CA TYR A 277 11.23 -25.73 -0.44
C TYR A 277 12.60 -26.43 -0.33
N VAL A 278 13.59 -25.76 0.27
CA VAL A 278 14.92 -26.33 0.50
C VAL A 278 14.84 -27.59 1.36
N ARG A 279 14.07 -27.56 2.43
CA ARG A 279 13.91 -28.70 3.35
C ARG A 279 13.19 -29.89 2.73
N GLU A 280 12.19 -29.63 1.86
CA GLU A 280 11.27 -30.66 1.40
C GLU A 280 11.59 -31.18 0.00
N LYS A 281 12.20 -30.35 -0.88
CA LYS A 281 12.23 -30.62 -2.33
C LYS A 281 13.57 -30.39 -3.00
N THR A 282 14.43 -29.52 -2.47
CA THR A 282 15.73 -29.24 -3.08
C THR A 282 16.66 -30.43 -2.94
N ARG A 283 17.34 -30.78 -4.02
CA ARG A 283 18.39 -31.82 -4.00
C ARG A 283 19.74 -31.17 -3.79
N PRO A 284 20.63 -31.76 -2.97
CA PRO A 284 21.98 -31.26 -2.84
C PRO A 284 22.73 -31.35 -4.15
N TRP A 285 23.71 -30.48 -4.34
CA TRP A 285 24.60 -30.55 -5.49
C TRP A 285 25.46 -31.82 -5.44
N VAL A 286 25.70 -32.46 -6.59
CA VAL A 286 26.41 -33.77 -6.64
C VAL A 286 27.80 -33.74 -6.00
N ASP A 287 28.49 -32.61 -6.04
CA ASP A 287 29.82 -32.44 -5.47
C ASP A 287 29.81 -31.91 -4.01
N SER A 288 28.63 -31.67 -3.44
CA SER A 288 28.51 -31.12 -2.06
C SER A 288 28.94 -32.09 -0.98
N GLY A 289 28.88 -33.39 -1.26
CA GLY A 289 29.21 -34.43 -0.30
C GLY A 289 28.23 -34.63 0.85
N VAL A 290 27.04 -33.96 0.78
CA VAL A 290 25.98 -34.07 1.78
C VAL A 290 24.78 -34.84 1.24
N GLU A 291 24.00 -35.41 2.14
CA GLU A 291 22.80 -36.18 1.79
C GLU A 291 21.58 -35.27 1.56
N HIS A 292 21.49 -34.17 2.32
CA HIS A 292 20.38 -33.24 2.24
C HIS A 292 20.83 -31.83 1.88
N ALA A 293 20.03 -31.11 1.08
CA ALA A 293 20.33 -29.74 0.69
C ALA A 293 20.44 -28.77 1.88
N CYS A 294 19.70 -29.01 2.96
CA CYS A 294 19.77 -28.23 4.20
C CYS A 294 21.12 -28.37 4.95
N ASP A 295 21.97 -29.32 4.58
CA ASP A 295 23.32 -29.51 5.15
C ASP A 295 24.42 -28.93 4.22
N ASP A 296 24.06 -28.44 3.05
CA ASP A 296 25.00 -27.83 2.10
C ASP A 296 25.54 -26.50 2.66
N PRO A 297 26.88 -26.35 2.81
CA PRO A 297 27.48 -25.17 3.42
C PRO A 297 27.22 -23.88 2.63
N HIS A 298 27.02 -23.94 1.33
CA HIS A 298 26.69 -22.78 0.49
C HIS A 298 25.23 -22.36 0.70
N ILE A 299 24.30 -23.29 0.75
CA ILE A 299 22.88 -23.03 1.05
C ILE A 299 22.74 -22.48 2.47
N LEU A 300 23.43 -23.07 3.45
CA LEU A 300 23.41 -22.58 4.84
C LEU A 300 23.91 -21.14 4.95
N ARG A 301 25.01 -20.81 4.27
CA ARG A 301 25.55 -19.45 4.24
C ARG A 301 24.54 -18.47 3.65
N GLU A 302 23.98 -18.78 2.50
CA GLU A 302 23.06 -17.88 1.79
C GLU A 302 21.76 -17.68 2.57
N VAL A 303 21.19 -18.72 3.15
CA VAL A 303 20.05 -18.62 4.07
C VAL A 303 20.40 -17.75 5.28
N GLY A 304 21.61 -17.88 5.83
CA GLY A 304 22.09 -17.04 6.93
C GLY A 304 22.16 -15.55 6.56
N GLU A 305 22.66 -15.23 5.36
CA GLU A 305 22.70 -13.85 4.84
C GLU A 305 21.29 -13.27 4.64
N LEU A 306 20.38 -14.03 4.02
CA LEU A 306 18.99 -13.58 3.84
C LEU A 306 18.26 -13.40 5.18
N ALA A 307 18.48 -14.28 6.14
CA ALA A 307 17.87 -14.15 7.47
C ALA A 307 18.35 -12.88 8.20
N ILE A 308 19.65 -12.53 8.05
CA ILE A 308 20.20 -11.27 8.60
C ILE A 308 19.57 -10.06 7.92
N ASP A 309 19.48 -10.05 6.59
CA ASP A 309 18.91 -8.93 5.84
C ASP A 309 17.44 -8.68 6.19
N VAL A 310 16.63 -9.75 6.24
CA VAL A 310 15.22 -9.66 6.60
C VAL A 310 15.03 -9.20 8.05
N HIS A 311 15.85 -9.73 8.97
CA HIS A 311 15.82 -9.31 10.38
C HIS A 311 16.20 -7.83 10.53
N ALA A 312 17.29 -7.39 9.91
CA ALA A 312 17.71 -5.99 9.96
C ALA A 312 16.64 -5.05 9.37
N ALA A 313 16.02 -5.44 8.25
CA ALA A 313 14.95 -4.67 7.64
C ALA A 313 13.72 -4.56 8.57
N ARG A 314 13.35 -5.66 9.27
CA ARG A 314 12.26 -5.69 10.25
C ARG A 314 12.53 -4.76 11.42
N GLU A 315 13.70 -4.86 12.05
CA GLU A 315 14.02 -4.07 13.23
C GLU A 315 14.07 -2.56 12.92
N VAL A 316 14.71 -2.17 11.82
CA VAL A 316 14.76 -0.75 11.43
C VAL A 316 13.37 -0.20 11.04
N LEU A 317 12.51 -1.03 10.45
CA LEU A 317 11.12 -0.64 10.16
C LEU A 317 10.32 -0.48 11.46
N ALA A 318 10.52 -1.38 12.41
CA ALA A 318 9.91 -1.35 13.72
C ALA A 318 10.32 -0.09 14.51
N GLU A 319 11.62 0.22 14.56
CA GLU A 319 12.15 1.45 15.16
C GLU A 319 11.53 2.71 14.53
N ALA A 320 11.39 2.72 13.19
CA ALA A 320 10.74 3.83 12.49
C ALA A 320 9.26 3.97 12.87
N ALA A 321 8.53 2.89 13.04
CA ALA A 321 7.14 2.90 13.49
C ALA A 321 7.01 3.41 14.92
N ASP A 322 7.85 2.93 15.84
CA ASP A 322 7.88 3.35 17.25
C ASP A 322 8.22 4.85 17.36
N LEU A 323 9.13 5.35 16.52
CA LEU A 323 9.43 6.78 16.44
C LEU A 323 8.20 7.59 16.00
N LEU A 324 7.45 7.13 14.98
CA LEU A 324 6.23 7.80 14.56
C LEU A 324 5.18 7.83 15.68
N ASP A 325 5.06 6.74 16.45
CA ASP A 325 4.16 6.67 17.60
C ASP A 325 4.56 7.68 18.69
N ALA A 326 5.86 7.78 18.99
CA ALA A 326 6.38 8.75 19.95
C ALA A 326 6.15 10.20 19.50
N LEU A 327 6.44 10.51 18.25
CA LEU A 327 6.27 11.85 17.69
C LEU A 327 4.80 12.29 17.59
N ALA A 328 3.88 11.34 17.45
CA ALA A 328 2.45 11.63 17.40
C ALA A 328 1.85 12.09 18.74
N GLN A 329 2.59 11.95 19.86
CA GLN A 329 2.13 12.34 21.20
C GLN A 329 2.33 13.83 21.50
N ALA A 330 3.04 14.56 20.65
CA ALA A 330 3.36 15.98 20.84
C ALA A 330 3.14 16.78 19.55
N PRO A 331 3.04 18.11 19.63
CA PRO A 331 3.00 18.96 18.44
C PRO A 331 4.23 18.76 17.58
N LEU A 332 4.03 18.50 16.29
CA LEU A 332 5.10 18.30 15.34
C LEU A 332 5.82 19.60 15.01
N THR A 333 7.13 19.53 14.85
CA THR A 333 8.00 20.56 14.33
C THR A 333 8.58 20.16 12.97
N ASP A 334 9.20 21.11 12.26
CA ASP A 334 9.92 20.81 11.02
C ASP A 334 11.03 19.77 11.25
N ALA A 335 11.73 19.86 12.37
CA ALA A 335 12.78 18.94 12.75
C ALA A 335 12.23 17.51 12.97
N THR A 336 11.17 17.36 13.77
CA THR A 336 10.60 16.04 14.07
C THR A 336 9.91 15.42 12.85
N SER A 337 9.29 16.21 11.99
CA SER A 337 8.73 15.73 10.71
C SER A 337 9.85 15.25 9.75
N ALA A 338 10.99 15.96 9.73
CA ALA A 338 12.16 15.54 8.95
C ALA A 338 12.80 14.25 9.51
N GLU A 339 12.92 14.14 10.83
CA GLU A 339 13.40 12.93 11.51
C GLU A 339 12.54 11.71 11.17
N ALA A 340 11.22 11.83 11.25
CA ALA A 340 10.27 10.79 10.85
C ALA A 340 10.48 10.36 9.40
N SER A 341 10.62 11.32 8.48
CA SER A 341 10.87 11.03 7.04
C SER A 341 12.18 10.27 6.82
N VAL A 342 13.25 10.65 7.53
CA VAL A 342 14.57 10.01 7.40
C VAL A 342 14.56 8.60 8.00
N ALA A 343 13.91 8.40 9.16
CA ALA A 343 13.79 7.09 9.79
C ALA A 343 13.05 6.10 8.87
N VAL A 344 11.90 6.51 8.33
CA VAL A 344 11.13 5.68 7.40
C VAL A 344 11.88 5.47 6.07
N ALA A 345 12.64 6.46 5.59
CA ALA A 345 13.45 6.30 4.38
C ALA A 345 14.55 5.23 4.56
N ARG A 346 15.19 5.14 5.74
CA ARG A 346 16.15 4.06 6.08
C ARG A 346 15.47 2.69 6.03
N ALA A 347 14.32 2.57 6.67
CA ALA A 347 13.53 1.33 6.66
C ALA A 347 13.13 0.94 5.22
N LYS A 348 12.64 1.90 4.42
CA LYS A 348 12.25 1.66 3.02
C LYS A 348 13.40 1.14 2.16
N VAL A 349 14.63 1.62 2.36
CA VAL A 349 15.81 1.09 1.67
C VAL A 349 16.00 -0.39 2.01
N LEU A 350 16.10 -0.72 3.30
CA LEU A 350 16.38 -2.08 3.74
C LEU A 350 15.27 -3.06 3.35
N THR A 351 14.01 -2.69 3.53
CA THR A 351 12.87 -3.56 3.15
C THR A 351 12.79 -3.79 1.64
N THR A 352 13.08 -2.76 0.84
CA THR A 352 13.14 -2.88 -0.64
C THR A 352 14.24 -3.86 -1.06
N GLU A 353 15.44 -3.74 -0.51
CA GLU A 353 16.58 -4.62 -0.83
C GLU A 353 16.33 -6.04 -0.34
N ALA A 354 15.82 -6.21 0.88
CA ALA A 354 15.46 -7.52 1.42
C ALA A 354 14.40 -8.21 0.56
N ALA A 355 13.35 -7.50 0.11
CA ALA A 355 12.29 -8.06 -0.73
C ALA A 355 12.83 -8.54 -2.09
N LEU A 356 13.66 -7.73 -2.74
CA LEU A 356 14.25 -8.08 -4.04
C LEU A 356 15.19 -9.25 -3.90
N ARG A 357 16.08 -9.23 -2.91
CA ARG A 357 17.06 -10.27 -2.67
C ARG A 357 16.41 -11.59 -2.27
N SER A 358 15.46 -11.58 -1.36
CA SER A 358 14.72 -12.79 -0.95
C SER A 358 13.95 -13.42 -2.11
N GLY A 359 13.33 -12.61 -2.98
CA GLY A 359 12.60 -13.10 -4.15
C GLY A 359 13.51 -13.73 -5.20
N GLU A 360 14.72 -13.21 -5.40
CA GLU A 360 15.72 -13.73 -6.34
C GLU A 360 16.35 -15.01 -5.80
N HIS A 361 16.90 -14.96 -4.60
CA HIS A 361 17.61 -16.09 -4.00
C HIS A 361 16.68 -17.27 -3.63
N LEU A 362 15.38 -17.04 -3.46
CA LEU A 362 14.42 -18.14 -3.34
C LEU A 362 14.54 -19.10 -4.51
N LEU A 363 14.63 -18.60 -5.75
CA LEU A 363 14.71 -19.44 -6.95
C LEU A 363 16.09 -20.12 -7.09
N GLU A 364 17.16 -19.43 -6.68
CA GLU A 364 18.51 -19.99 -6.66
C GLU A 364 18.62 -21.13 -5.66
N LEU A 365 18.18 -20.95 -4.43
CA LEU A 365 18.17 -21.95 -3.35
C LEU A 365 17.26 -23.16 -3.68
N ALA A 366 16.11 -22.89 -4.29
CA ALA A 366 15.13 -23.92 -4.61
C ALA A 366 15.50 -24.71 -5.88
N GLY A 367 16.35 -24.16 -6.76
CA GLY A 367 16.83 -24.79 -7.97
C GLY A 367 15.79 -24.87 -9.11
N THR A 368 16.17 -25.52 -10.21
CA THR A 368 15.38 -25.56 -11.46
C THR A 368 13.95 -26.07 -11.26
N SER A 369 13.73 -27.02 -10.34
CA SER A 369 12.39 -27.58 -10.09
C SER A 369 11.38 -26.53 -9.57
N ALA A 370 11.86 -25.50 -8.89
CA ALA A 370 11.07 -24.38 -8.37
C ALA A 370 10.54 -23.45 -9.47
N SER A 371 11.16 -23.45 -10.64
CA SER A 371 10.74 -22.62 -11.78
C SER A 371 9.43 -23.10 -12.45
N ARG A 372 8.93 -24.28 -12.06
CA ARG A 372 7.68 -24.81 -12.63
C ARG A 372 6.47 -23.98 -12.21
N THR A 373 5.62 -23.66 -13.18
CA THR A 373 4.42 -22.84 -12.99
C THR A 373 3.44 -23.40 -11.94
N VAL A 374 3.47 -24.72 -11.67
CA VAL A 374 2.62 -25.34 -10.62
C VAL A 374 2.97 -24.84 -9.22
N HIS A 375 4.23 -24.46 -8.97
CA HIS A 375 4.67 -23.91 -7.68
C HIS A 375 4.42 -22.40 -7.57
N ASN A 376 4.44 -21.69 -8.70
CA ASN A 376 4.26 -20.24 -8.78
C ASN A 376 5.17 -19.44 -7.83
N LEU A 377 6.39 -19.94 -7.55
CA LEU A 377 7.32 -19.30 -6.61
C LEU A 377 7.90 -17.99 -7.14
N ASP A 378 7.96 -17.85 -8.47
CA ASP A 378 8.36 -16.62 -9.16
C ASP A 378 7.42 -15.42 -8.81
N ARG A 379 6.22 -15.68 -8.25
CA ARG A 379 5.33 -14.62 -7.75
C ARG A 379 6.03 -13.72 -6.74
N HIS A 380 6.90 -14.25 -5.89
CA HIS A 380 7.61 -13.45 -4.88
C HIS A 380 8.53 -12.42 -5.53
N TRP A 381 9.36 -12.84 -6.49
CA TRP A 381 10.20 -11.95 -7.26
C TRP A 381 9.38 -10.93 -8.09
N ARG A 382 8.32 -11.39 -8.78
CA ARG A 382 7.46 -10.51 -9.57
C ARG A 382 6.76 -9.46 -8.71
N ASN A 383 6.25 -9.85 -7.56
CA ASN A 383 5.58 -8.95 -6.61
C ASN A 383 6.57 -7.96 -6.02
N ALA A 384 7.74 -8.41 -5.56
CA ALA A 384 8.81 -7.53 -5.07
C ALA A 384 9.20 -6.50 -6.12
N ARG A 385 9.47 -6.97 -7.37
CA ARG A 385 9.93 -6.07 -8.43
C ARG A 385 8.87 -5.02 -8.79
N VAL A 386 7.60 -5.39 -8.89
CA VAL A 386 6.54 -4.42 -9.23
C VAL A 386 6.28 -3.46 -8.07
N HIS A 387 6.20 -3.94 -6.82
CA HIS A 387 5.90 -3.08 -5.68
C HIS A 387 7.03 -2.07 -5.42
N THR A 388 8.29 -2.49 -5.49
CA THR A 388 9.45 -1.61 -5.27
C THR A 388 9.65 -0.53 -6.35
N LEU A 389 8.88 -0.58 -7.45
CA LEU A 389 8.82 0.50 -8.45
C LEU A 389 7.85 1.63 -8.09
N HIS A 390 7.11 1.50 -6.99
CA HIS A 390 6.16 2.53 -6.53
C HIS A 390 6.82 3.91 -6.39
N ASP A 391 8.01 3.95 -5.78
CA ASP A 391 8.88 5.13 -5.75
C ASP A 391 10.36 4.68 -5.81
N PRO A 392 11.24 5.43 -6.48
CA PRO A 392 12.59 4.97 -6.74
C PRO A 392 13.48 5.07 -5.49
N VAL A 393 13.80 3.93 -4.88
CA VAL A 393 14.59 3.82 -3.64
C VAL A 393 15.92 4.56 -3.69
N ARG A 394 16.57 4.71 -4.86
CA ARG A 394 17.80 5.49 -5.03
C ARG A 394 17.67 6.94 -4.52
N TRP A 395 16.47 7.50 -4.52
CA TRP A 395 16.21 8.84 -3.98
C TRP A 395 16.14 8.85 -2.45
N LYS A 396 15.85 7.72 -1.81
CA LYS A 396 15.92 7.59 -0.34
C LYS A 396 17.37 7.65 0.13
N TYR A 397 18.31 6.98 -0.57
CA TYR A 397 19.75 7.13 -0.30
C TYR A 397 20.20 8.58 -0.41
N HIS A 398 19.79 9.27 -1.48
CA HIS A 398 20.11 10.69 -1.66
C HIS A 398 19.55 11.56 -0.53
N LEU A 399 18.28 11.34 -0.15
CA LEU A 399 17.62 12.04 0.94
C LEU A 399 18.37 11.86 2.27
N ILE A 400 18.67 10.62 2.62
CA ILE A 400 19.41 10.27 3.84
C ILE A 400 20.79 10.92 3.84
N GLY A 401 21.53 10.80 2.72
CA GLY A 401 22.86 11.39 2.59
C GLY A 401 22.87 12.91 2.76
N ARG A 402 21.91 13.61 2.16
CA ARG A 402 21.78 15.08 2.32
C ARG A 402 21.45 15.49 3.77
N TYR A 403 20.61 14.72 4.43
CA TYR A 403 20.25 14.99 5.82
C TYR A 403 21.46 14.76 6.75
N VAL A 404 22.13 13.62 6.63
CA VAL A 404 23.25 13.26 7.51
C VAL A 404 24.49 14.13 7.28
N LEU A 405 24.83 14.41 6.01
CA LEU A 405 26.03 15.17 5.66
C LEU A 405 25.83 16.69 5.80
N ASN A 406 24.67 17.19 5.37
CA ASN A 406 24.45 18.64 5.21
C ASN A 406 23.38 19.20 6.16
N GLY A 407 22.73 18.38 7.01
CA GLY A 407 21.61 18.81 7.85
C GLY A 407 20.37 19.24 7.06
N GLN A 408 20.27 18.87 5.77
CA GLN A 408 19.21 19.34 4.91
C GLN A 408 17.95 18.47 5.07
N ALA A 409 16.88 19.05 5.61
CA ALA A 409 15.61 18.39 5.80
C ALA A 409 14.99 17.92 4.46
N PRO A 410 14.32 16.74 4.43
CA PRO A 410 13.54 16.28 3.29
C PRO A 410 12.42 17.26 2.92
N ARG A 411 12.10 17.34 1.63
CA ARG A 411 10.89 18.03 1.19
C ARG A 411 9.65 17.25 1.62
N ARG A 412 8.64 17.94 2.12
CA ARG A 412 7.38 17.31 2.53
C ARG A 412 6.51 17.01 1.31
N HIS A 413 6.20 15.76 1.13
CA HIS A 413 5.21 15.23 0.17
C HIS A 413 4.87 13.77 0.50
N GLN A 414 3.91 13.18 -0.19
CA GLN A 414 3.41 11.82 0.10
C GLN A 414 4.47 10.70 0.01
N TRP A 415 5.62 10.94 -0.60
CA TRP A 415 6.70 9.96 -0.76
C TRP A 415 7.89 10.19 0.19
N ASN A 416 7.77 11.11 1.16
CA ASN A 416 8.82 11.40 2.14
C ASN A 416 8.25 11.57 3.54
#